data_aded63e14f92957f27df94c5f0a071cf
#
_entry.id   aded63e14f92957f27df94c5f0a071cf
#
_cell.length_a   1.000
_cell.length_b   1.000
_cell.length_c   1.000
_cell.angle_alpha   90.00
_cell.angle_beta   90.00
_cell.angle_gamma   90.00
#
_symmetry.space_group_name_H-M   'P 1'
#
loop_
_entity.id
_entity.type
_entity.pdbx_description
1 polymer ?
#
loop_
_entity_poly.entity_id
_entity_poly.type
_entity_poly.pdbx_seq_one_letter_code
_entity_poly.pdbx_strand_id
1 'polypeptide(L)'
;LDNTNSNVDAFVETLPNELLYNVDVELNPLGNISNGNDFVYYESAVSAELDLEVPLSLIATDLVLENIVKPDLPGTAEHPLLQNGTMHLFATNGFPFAANVILDIVDLDRNVLSSAPVSGGITAGVLGAGQTVTATTNSEMHVDLTEEQIDMLYGDGRFRIRVVFNTADQ
;
A
#
# COMPACT_ATOMS: atom_id res chain seq x y z
N LEU A 1 -8.46 -22.69 8.47
CA LEU A 1 -9.22 -21.44 8.72
C LEU A 1 -9.69 -20.91 7.37
N ASP A 2 -10.94 -20.55 7.27
CA ASP A 2 -11.54 -19.89 6.12
C ASP A 2 -12.58 -18.87 6.59
N ASN A 3 -13.13 -18.07 5.66
CA ASN A 3 -14.11 -17.04 5.96
C ASN A 3 -15.46 -17.58 6.46
N THR A 4 -15.69 -18.89 6.44
CA THR A 4 -16.92 -19.50 6.94
C THR A 4 -16.80 -19.95 8.39
N ASN A 5 -15.60 -20.18 8.90
CA ASN A 5 -15.32 -20.72 10.24
C ASN A 5 -14.42 -19.83 11.10
N SER A 6 -14.07 -18.66 10.64
CA SER A 6 -13.23 -17.70 11.36
C SER A 6 -13.63 -16.26 11.03
N ASN A 7 -13.07 -15.31 11.78
CA ASN A 7 -13.22 -13.87 11.56
C ASN A 7 -12.03 -13.28 10.78
N VAL A 8 -11.41 -14.07 9.91
CA VAL A 8 -10.20 -13.67 9.19
C VAL A 8 -10.44 -12.44 8.32
N ASP A 9 -11.62 -12.31 7.72
CA ASP A 9 -11.98 -11.14 6.91
C ASP A 9 -11.94 -9.86 7.73
N ALA A 10 -12.63 -9.85 8.89
CA ALA A 10 -12.62 -8.68 9.78
C ALA A 10 -11.22 -8.37 10.34
N PHE A 11 -10.37 -9.40 10.54
CA PHE A 11 -9.00 -9.22 10.96
C PHE A 11 -8.15 -8.54 9.87
N VAL A 12 -8.30 -8.97 8.61
CA VAL A 12 -7.57 -8.37 7.48
C VAL A 12 -8.02 -6.94 7.22
N GLU A 13 -9.31 -6.63 7.35
CA GLU A 13 -9.86 -5.27 7.22
C GLU A 13 -9.23 -4.26 8.20
N THR A 14 -8.76 -4.71 9.36
CA THR A 14 -8.08 -3.83 10.32
C THR A 14 -6.65 -3.48 9.93
N LEU A 15 -6.10 -4.05 8.85
CA LEU A 15 -4.72 -3.88 8.38
C LEU A 15 -3.70 -4.04 9.52
N PRO A 16 -3.67 -5.18 10.20
CA PRO A 16 -2.77 -5.38 11.34
C PRO A 16 -1.31 -5.33 10.90
N ASN A 17 -0.46 -4.72 11.71
CA ASN A 17 0.98 -4.67 11.49
C ASN A 17 1.74 -5.81 12.18
N GLU A 18 1.03 -6.63 12.96
CA GLU A 18 1.60 -7.76 13.69
C GLU A 18 0.58 -8.89 13.78
N LEU A 19 1.03 -10.12 13.53
CA LEU A 19 0.25 -11.34 13.70
C LEU A 19 0.89 -12.20 14.79
N LEU A 20 0.21 -12.33 15.92
CA LEU A 20 0.58 -13.25 16.97
C LEU A 20 -0.25 -14.54 16.83
N TYR A 21 0.41 -15.67 16.81
CA TYR A 21 -0.25 -16.97 16.75
C TYR A 21 0.27 -17.88 17.87
N ASN A 22 -0.59 -18.75 18.33
CA ASN A 22 -0.26 -19.81 19.29
C ASN A 22 -0.65 -21.16 18.68
N VAL A 23 0.25 -22.11 18.75
CA VAL A 23 0.01 -23.46 18.25
C VAL A 23 0.17 -24.44 19.41
N ASP A 24 -0.92 -25.09 19.78
CA ASP A 24 -0.94 -26.17 20.77
C ASP A 24 -0.91 -27.51 20.03
N VAL A 25 0.11 -28.31 20.32
CA VAL A 25 0.26 -29.65 19.74
C VAL A 25 0.07 -30.68 20.84
N GLU A 26 -0.96 -31.48 20.74
CA GLU A 26 -1.20 -32.61 21.63
C GLU A 26 -0.76 -33.90 20.96
N LEU A 27 0.16 -34.61 21.60
CA LEU A 27 0.61 -35.92 21.17
C LEU A 27 -0.24 -37.00 21.87
N ASN A 28 -0.73 -37.95 21.09
CA ASN A 28 -1.57 -39.05 21.57
C ASN A 28 -2.83 -38.60 22.35
N PRO A 29 -3.71 -37.81 21.71
CA PRO A 29 -4.91 -37.22 22.35
C PRO A 29 -5.91 -38.24 22.86
N LEU A 30 -5.84 -39.47 22.35
CA LEU A 30 -6.71 -40.59 22.78
C LEU A 30 -6.12 -41.41 23.93
N GLY A 31 -4.94 -41.04 24.42
CA GLY A 31 -4.22 -41.75 25.46
C GLY A 31 -3.67 -43.10 24.98
N ASN A 32 -3.36 -43.99 25.91
CA ASN A 32 -2.72 -45.27 25.65
C ASN A 32 -3.75 -46.32 25.10
N ILE A 33 -4.19 -46.15 23.85
CA ILE A 33 -5.11 -47.07 23.16
C ILE A 33 -4.41 -48.25 22.54
N SER A 34 -3.09 -48.19 22.38
CA SER A 34 -2.24 -49.23 21.81
C SER A 34 -1.68 -50.21 22.84
N ASN A 35 -2.10 -50.12 24.12
CA ASN A 35 -1.60 -50.91 25.24
C ASN A 35 -0.07 -50.82 25.45
N GLY A 36 0.51 -49.62 25.28
CA GLY A 36 1.94 -49.36 25.49
C GLY A 36 2.81 -49.63 24.25
N ASN A 37 2.20 -49.81 23.10
CA ASN A 37 2.96 -49.94 21.85
C ASN A 37 3.21 -48.60 21.14
N ASP A 38 2.73 -47.49 21.73
CA ASP A 38 3.06 -46.15 21.26
C ASP A 38 4.47 -45.77 21.73
N PHE A 39 5.33 -45.41 20.80
CA PHE A 39 6.68 -44.95 21.14
C PHE A 39 7.16 -43.92 20.11
N VAL A 40 8.03 -43.04 20.57
CA VAL A 40 8.72 -42.05 19.74
C VAL A 40 10.20 -42.34 19.81
N TYR A 41 10.86 -42.45 18.67
CA TYR A 41 12.30 -42.63 18.61
C TYR A 41 13.00 -41.33 19.02
N TYR A 42 14.18 -41.44 19.63
CA TYR A 42 14.99 -40.29 20.04
C TYR A 42 15.34 -39.37 18.84
N GLU A 43 15.51 -39.96 17.66
CA GLU A 43 15.81 -39.26 16.43
C GLU A 43 14.58 -38.68 15.71
N SER A 44 13.38 -38.96 16.23
CA SER A 44 12.16 -38.41 15.65
C SER A 44 12.06 -36.92 15.91
N ALA A 45 11.91 -36.13 14.85
CA ALA A 45 11.66 -34.70 14.93
C ALA A 45 10.21 -34.41 14.60
N VAL A 46 9.62 -33.43 15.28
CA VAL A 46 8.34 -32.82 14.91
C VAL A 46 8.65 -31.55 14.14
N SER A 47 8.16 -31.48 12.92
CA SER A 47 8.16 -30.24 12.14
C SER A 47 6.75 -29.72 11.98
N ALA A 48 6.55 -28.44 12.17
CA ALA A 48 5.30 -27.76 11.86
C ALA A 48 5.60 -26.68 10.82
N GLU A 49 4.82 -26.66 9.75
CA GLU A 49 4.88 -25.63 8.73
C GLU A 49 3.54 -24.88 8.77
N LEU A 50 3.60 -23.57 8.86
CA LEU A 50 2.44 -22.70 8.74
C LEU A 50 2.48 -22.06 7.35
N ASP A 51 1.59 -22.49 6.46
CA ASP A 51 1.34 -21.82 5.18
C ASP A 51 0.15 -20.88 5.37
N LEU A 52 0.39 -19.58 5.26
CA LEU A 52 -0.63 -18.56 5.42
C LEU A 52 -0.83 -17.85 4.07
N GLU A 53 -1.85 -18.23 3.35
CA GLU A 53 -2.33 -17.50 2.18
C GLU A 53 -3.47 -16.57 2.61
N VAL A 54 -3.23 -15.27 2.56
CA VAL A 54 -4.26 -14.25 2.79
C VAL A 54 -4.70 -13.72 1.43
N PRO A 55 -5.85 -14.18 0.89
CA PRO A 55 -6.40 -13.58 -0.32
C PRO A 55 -6.82 -12.15 0.01
N LEU A 56 -6.07 -11.18 -0.49
CA LEU A 56 -6.41 -9.75 -0.39
C LEU A 56 -7.58 -9.46 -1.32
N SER A 57 -8.79 -9.82 -0.90
CA SER A 57 -10.02 -9.27 -1.45
C SER A 57 -10.31 -7.96 -0.72
N LEU A 58 -9.51 -6.94 -0.99
CA LEU A 58 -9.69 -5.60 -0.44
C LEU A 58 -10.81 -4.91 -1.24
N ILE A 59 -11.99 -4.85 -0.64
CA ILE A 59 -12.97 -3.82 -1.01
C ILE A 59 -12.61 -2.61 -0.15
N ALA A 60 -11.60 -1.85 -0.55
CA ALA A 60 -11.27 -0.59 0.08
C ALA A 60 -11.90 0.53 -0.74
N THR A 61 -12.94 1.13 -0.21
CA THR A 61 -13.46 2.38 -0.73
C THR A 61 -12.51 3.48 -0.24
N ASP A 62 -11.87 4.20 -1.17
CA ASP A 62 -10.99 5.33 -0.88
C ASP A 62 -9.75 4.98 -0.01
N LEU A 63 -9.02 3.92 -0.34
CA LEU A 63 -7.69 3.72 0.22
C LEU A 63 -6.77 4.87 -0.25
N VAL A 64 -6.36 5.73 0.68
CA VAL A 64 -5.53 6.90 0.41
C VAL A 64 -4.13 6.70 0.98
N LEU A 65 -3.12 6.74 0.12
CA LEU A 65 -1.73 6.89 0.53
C LEU A 65 -1.35 8.37 0.42
N GLU A 66 -0.87 8.97 1.51
CA GLU A 66 -0.48 10.36 1.57
C GLU A 66 1.01 10.50 1.90
N ASN A 67 1.67 11.42 1.21
CA ASN A 67 3.03 11.86 1.54
C ASN A 67 3.17 13.37 1.35
N ILE A 68 3.97 14.01 2.21
CA ILE A 68 4.27 15.45 2.13
C ILE A 68 5.77 15.62 1.92
N VAL A 69 6.12 16.32 0.84
CA VAL A 69 7.51 16.50 0.42
C VAL A 69 7.79 17.97 0.15
N LYS A 70 8.88 18.50 0.71
CA LYS A 70 9.44 19.79 0.29
C LYS A 70 10.26 19.56 -0.97
N PRO A 71 9.93 20.17 -2.11
CA PRO A 71 10.75 20.04 -3.31
C PRO A 71 12.08 20.79 -3.14
N ASP A 72 13.13 20.24 -3.74
CA ASP A 72 14.40 20.93 -3.90
C ASP A 72 14.38 21.69 -5.23
N LEU A 73 14.12 23.00 -5.16
CA LEU A 73 14.04 23.86 -6.34
C LEU A 73 15.36 24.59 -6.57
N PRO A 74 15.78 24.77 -7.83
CA PRO A 74 16.98 25.52 -8.15
C PRO A 74 16.79 27.01 -7.85
N GLY A 75 17.78 27.65 -7.24
CA GLY A 75 17.73 29.06 -6.83
C GLY A 75 17.28 29.24 -5.38
N THR A 76 16.86 30.44 -5.04
CA THR A 76 16.33 30.80 -3.71
C THR A 76 15.02 31.56 -3.85
N ALA A 77 14.33 31.81 -2.74
CA ALA A 77 13.12 32.62 -2.73
C ALA A 77 13.35 34.06 -3.21
N GLU A 78 14.52 34.62 -2.95
CA GLU A 78 14.90 35.98 -3.42
C GLU A 78 15.37 36.00 -4.90
N HIS A 79 15.86 34.85 -5.40
CA HIS A 79 16.35 34.67 -6.76
C HIS A 79 15.81 33.34 -7.35
N PRO A 80 14.51 33.23 -7.65
CA PRO A 80 13.92 32.04 -8.22
C PRO A 80 14.43 31.85 -9.65
N LEU A 81 14.84 30.62 -9.98
CA LEU A 81 15.26 30.25 -11.34
C LEU A 81 14.14 29.56 -12.13
N LEU A 82 13.04 29.20 -11.47
CA LEU A 82 11.84 28.66 -12.10
C LEU A 82 10.69 29.65 -11.92
N GLN A 83 9.92 29.85 -12.98
CA GLN A 83 8.70 30.66 -12.93
C GLN A 83 7.45 29.82 -13.22
N ASN A 84 7.57 28.86 -14.11
CA ASN A 84 6.54 27.88 -14.41
C ASN A 84 7.20 26.61 -14.93
N GLY A 85 6.45 25.54 -15.06
CA GLY A 85 6.98 24.30 -15.62
C GLY A 85 6.02 23.14 -15.51
N THR A 86 6.33 22.08 -16.23
CA THR A 86 5.63 20.81 -16.14
C THR A 86 6.44 19.85 -15.29
N MET A 87 5.84 19.35 -14.24
CA MET A 87 6.40 18.29 -13.40
C MET A 87 5.91 16.94 -13.90
N HIS A 88 6.82 15.99 -14.08
CA HIS A 88 6.52 14.62 -14.44
C HIS A 88 6.54 13.73 -13.19
N LEU A 89 5.49 12.94 -13.00
CA LEU A 89 5.35 11.97 -11.93
C LEU A 89 5.41 10.58 -12.53
N PHE A 90 6.30 9.75 -12.03
CA PHE A 90 6.43 8.36 -12.44
C PHE A 90 6.01 7.44 -11.31
N ALA A 91 5.18 6.45 -11.62
CA ALA A 91 4.72 5.46 -10.66
C ALA A 91 4.90 4.06 -11.20
N THR A 92 5.37 3.15 -10.35
CA THR A 92 5.38 1.71 -10.61
C THR A 92 4.36 1.06 -9.69
N ASN A 93 3.32 0.47 -10.27
CA ASN A 93 2.22 -0.12 -9.52
C ASN A 93 2.26 -1.65 -9.60
N GLY A 94 2.37 -2.28 -8.43
CA GLY A 94 2.26 -3.73 -8.25
C GLY A 94 0.95 -4.17 -7.58
N PHE A 95 -0.02 -3.24 -7.43
CA PHE A 95 -1.36 -3.57 -6.93
C PHE A 95 -2.31 -3.89 -8.08
N PRO A 96 -3.33 -4.73 -7.84
CA PRO A 96 -4.34 -5.06 -8.85
C PRO A 96 -5.29 -3.90 -9.19
N PHE A 97 -5.15 -2.76 -8.54
CA PHE A 97 -6.05 -1.61 -8.65
C PHE A 97 -5.37 -0.43 -9.32
N ALA A 98 -6.12 0.28 -10.14
CA ALA A 98 -5.73 1.60 -10.63
C ALA A 98 -5.90 2.64 -9.52
N ALA A 99 -5.21 3.77 -9.65
CA ALA A 99 -5.31 4.86 -8.68
C ALA A 99 -5.27 6.22 -9.36
N ASN A 100 -5.91 7.20 -8.72
CA ASN A 100 -5.80 8.60 -9.08
C ASN A 100 -4.80 9.30 -8.15
N VAL A 101 -4.09 10.28 -8.70
CA VAL A 101 -3.18 11.12 -7.93
C VAL A 101 -3.79 12.50 -7.76
N ILE A 102 -3.79 12.99 -6.52
CA ILE A 102 -4.18 14.34 -6.16
C ILE A 102 -2.94 15.04 -5.62
N LEU A 103 -2.63 16.20 -6.18
CA LEU A 103 -1.49 17.01 -5.78
C LEU A 103 -1.98 18.35 -5.25
N ASP A 104 -1.67 18.62 -3.98
CA ASP A 104 -1.91 19.91 -3.36
C ASP A 104 -0.58 20.53 -2.94
N ILE A 105 -0.55 21.86 -2.88
CA ILE A 105 0.50 22.62 -2.21
C ILE A 105 -0.06 23.01 -0.85
N VAL A 106 0.67 22.65 0.21
CA VAL A 106 0.26 22.88 1.60
C VAL A 106 1.31 23.68 2.36
N ASP A 107 0.88 24.38 3.40
CA ASP A 107 1.77 25.05 4.35
C ASP A 107 2.36 24.08 5.40
N LEU A 108 3.08 24.62 6.38
CA LEU A 108 3.66 23.85 7.48
C LEU A 108 2.61 23.22 8.39
N ASP A 109 1.43 23.81 8.48
CA ASP A 109 0.28 23.33 9.27
C ASP A 109 -0.62 22.37 8.45
N ARG A 110 -0.17 22.00 7.23
CA ARG A 110 -0.90 21.14 6.28
C ARG A 110 -2.19 21.74 5.69
N ASN A 111 -2.40 23.05 5.81
CA ASN A 111 -3.51 23.70 5.13
C ASN A 111 -3.22 23.79 3.63
N VAL A 112 -4.25 23.58 2.82
CA VAL A 112 -4.13 23.67 1.35
C VAL A 112 -4.00 25.13 0.94
N LEU A 113 -2.88 25.45 0.30
CA LEU A 113 -2.61 26.74 -0.32
C LEU A 113 -3.13 26.77 -1.77
N SER A 114 -2.86 25.70 -2.51
CA SER A 114 -3.31 25.52 -3.89
C SER A 114 -3.42 24.06 -4.24
N SER A 115 -4.28 23.72 -5.22
CA SER A 115 -4.35 22.39 -5.81
C SER A 115 -3.88 22.44 -7.25
N ALA A 116 -3.04 21.48 -7.63
CA ALA A 116 -2.50 21.36 -8.98
C ALA A 116 -3.15 20.14 -9.68
N PRO A 117 -3.88 20.35 -10.80
CA PRO A 117 -4.54 19.26 -11.51
C PRO A 117 -3.49 18.30 -12.10
N VAL A 118 -3.63 17.01 -11.78
CA VAL A 118 -2.79 15.94 -12.33
C VAL A 118 -3.44 15.37 -13.57
N SER A 119 -2.72 15.36 -14.67
CA SER A 119 -3.14 14.73 -15.93
C SER A 119 -2.55 13.32 -16.01
N GLY A 120 -3.43 12.33 -16.24
CA GLY A 120 -3.09 10.90 -16.21
C GLY A 120 -3.50 10.24 -14.90
N GLY A 121 -3.15 8.97 -14.75
CA GLY A 121 -3.44 8.18 -13.57
C GLY A 121 -2.51 6.97 -13.46
N ILE A 122 -2.57 6.26 -12.36
CA ILE A 122 -1.78 5.06 -12.11
C ILE A 122 -2.57 3.84 -12.61
N THR A 123 -2.00 3.14 -13.58
CA THR A 123 -2.60 1.92 -14.14
C THR A 123 -2.39 0.74 -13.17
N ALA A 124 -3.38 -0.15 -13.08
CA ALA A 124 -3.26 -1.38 -12.31
C ALA A 124 -2.10 -2.27 -12.80
N GLY A 125 -1.54 -3.06 -11.91
CA GLY A 125 -0.59 -4.11 -12.27
C GLY A 125 -1.22 -5.16 -13.19
N VAL A 126 -0.40 -5.89 -13.93
CA VAL A 126 -0.87 -6.93 -14.86
C VAL A 126 -1.42 -8.10 -14.08
N LEU A 127 -2.69 -8.42 -14.31
CA LEU A 127 -3.36 -9.54 -13.65
C LEU A 127 -3.16 -10.84 -14.45
N GLY A 128 -2.87 -11.90 -13.74
CA GLY A 128 -2.86 -13.28 -14.22
C GLY A 128 -4.14 -14.03 -13.87
N ALA A 129 -4.11 -15.34 -14.02
CA ALA A 129 -5.20 -16.21 -13.60
C ALA A 129 -5.40 -16.11 -12.07
N GLY A 130 -6.66 -16.01 -11.63
CA GLY A 130 -7.00 -15.87 -10.20
C GLY A 130 -6.79 -14.47 -9.63
N GLN A 131 -6.74 -13.45 -10.49
CA GLN A 131 -6.58 -12.02 -10.10
C GLN A 131 -5.30 -11.69 -9.33
N THR A 132 -4.30 -12.54 -9.41
CA THR A 132 -2.97 -12.26 -8.85
C THR A 132 -2.15 -11.37 -9.80
N VAL A 133 -1.45 -10.37 -9.25
CA VAL A 133 -0.57 -9.52 -10.04
C VAL A 133 0.67 -10.31 -10.46
N THR A 134 0.89 -10.41 -11.77
CA THR A 134 2.02 -11.13 -12.37
C THR A 134 3.16 -10.21 -12.80
N ALA A 135 2.87 -8.93 -13.02
CA ALA A 135 3.87 -7.92 -13.33
C ALA A 135 3.41 -6.52 -12.90
N THR A 136 4.37 -5.67 -12.59
CA THR A 136 4.13 -4.26 -12.31
C THR A 136 3.86 -3.48 -13.58
N THR A 137 3.11 -2.38 -13.47
CA THR A 137 2.85 -1.44 -14.57
C THR A 137 3.46 -0.09 -14.23
N ASN A 138 4.11 0.53 -15.21
CA ASN A 138 4.64 1.89 -15.10
C ASN A 138 3.64 2.88 -15.68
N SER A 139 3.42 3.98 -14.97
CA SER A 139 2.57 5.08 -15.39
C SER A 139 3.34 6.39 -15.30
N GLU A 140 3.07 7.27 -16.26
CA GLU A 140 3.58 8.63 -16.29
C GLU A 140 2.39 9.59 -16.23
N MET A 141 2.51 10.58 -15.35
CA MET A 141 1.54 11.64 -15.16
C MET A 141 2.26 12.97 -15.21
N HIS A 142 1.55 14.03 -15.52
CA HIS A 142 2.13 15.36 -15.55
C HIS A 142 1.23 16.39 -14.86
N VAL A 143 1.87 17.43 -14.35
CA VAL A 143 1.24 18.55 -13.65
C VAL A 143 1.89 19.84 -14.15
N ASP A 144 1.07 20.72 -14.67
CA ASP A 144 1.53 22.06 -15.04
C ASP A 144 1.43 22.97 -13.82
N LEU A 145 2.56 23.51 -13.39
CA LEU A 145 2.68 24.44 -12.27
C LEU A 145 2.76 25.87 -12.76
N THR A 146 1.89 26.71 -12.21
CA THR A 146 1.88 28.13 -12.47
C THR A 146 2.98 28.87 -11.70
N GLU A 147 3.31 30.10 -12.09
CA GLU A 147 4.25 30.97 -11.39
C GLU A 147 3.87 31.14 -9.92
N GLU A 148 2.58 31.41 -9.63
CA GLU A 148 2.08 31.56 -8.26
C GLU A 148 2.30 30.28 -7.42
N GLN A 149 2.08 29.11 -8.01
CA GLN A 149 2.31 27.83 -7.33
C GLN A 149 3.80 27.59 -7.06
N ILE A 150 4.66 27.98 -7.99
CA ILE A 150 6.11 27.87 -7.83
C ILE A 150 6.61 28.82 -6.76
N ASP A 151 6.10 30.06 -6.70
CA ASP A 151 6.42 31.01 -5.64
C ASP A 151 6.05 30.48 -4.24
N MET A 152 4.88 29.83 -4.12
CA MET A 152 4.50 29.16 -2.87
C MET A 152 5.53 28.09 -2.47
N LEU A 153 6.07 27.34 -3.42
CA LEU A 153 7.05 26.28 -3.18
C LEU A 153 8.44 26.82 -2.82
N TYR A 154 8.84 28.00 -3.36
CA TYR A 154 10.05 28.69 -2.92
C TYR A 154 9.93 29.19 -1.48
N GLY A 155 8.72 29.53 -1.05
CA GLY A 155 8.40 29.81 0.35
C GLY A 155 8.37 28.54 1.21
N ASP A 156 7.41 28.45 2.10
CA ASP A 156 7.23 27.30 3.01
C ASP A 156 6.31 26.19 2.44
N GLY A 157 5.83 26.36 1.20
CA GLY A 157 4.98 25.40 0.53
C GLY A 157 5.62 24.03 0.34
N ARG A 158 4.82 23.00 0.44
CA ARG A 158 5.21 21.59 0.27
C ARG A 158 4.19 20.90 -0.60
N PHE A 159 4.63 19.91 -1.38
CA PHE A 159 3.71 19.02 -2.07
C PHE A 159 3.10 18.02 -1.10
N ARG A 160 1.78 17.96 -1.08
CA ARG A 160 1.02 16.85 -0.52
C ARG A 160 0.51 16.00 -1.67
N ILE A 161 1.07 14.80 -1.79
CA ILE A 161 0.74 13.83 -2.82
C ILE A 161 -0.18 12.81 -2.17
N ARG A 162 -1.39 12.64 -2.72
CA ARG A 162 -2.36 11.63 -2.30
C ARG A 162 -2.63 10.68 -3.47
N VAL A 163 -2.43 9.40 -3.24
CA VAL A 163 -2.77 8.33 -4.18
C VAL A 163 -4.04 7.67 -3.69
N VAL A 164 -5.12 7.78 -4.45
CA VAL A 164 -6.44 7.26 -4.10
C VAL A 164 -6.74 6.06 -4.97
N PHE A 165 -6.80 4.88 -4.35
CA PHE A 165 -7.17 3.64 -5.02
C PHE A 165 -8.69 3.48 -4.98
N ASN A 166 -9.30 3.22 -6.12
CA ASN A 166 -10.71 2.88 -6.22
C ASN A 166 -10.87 1.40 -6.56
N THR A 167 -11.39 0.64 -5.61
CA THR A 167 -11.62 -0.81 -5.77
C THR A 167 -13.09 -1.14 -6.02
N ALA A 168 -13.99 -0.13 -6.01
CA ALA A 168 -15.42 -0.34 -6.10
C ALA A 168 -15.94 -0.68 -7.51
N ASP A 169 -15.09 -0.54 -8.54
CA ASP A 169 -15.46 -0.70 -9.95
C ASP A 169 -14.88 -1.98 -10.59
N GLN A 170 -14.54 -3.02 -9.79
CA GLN A 170 -14.01 -4.29 -10.31
C GLN A 170 -14.92 -5.48 -10.05
#